data_c8ed0f33d5308ce52d7c78338e8d1ad6
#
_entry.id   c8ed0f33d5308ce52d7c78338e8d1ad6
#
_cell.length_a   1.000
_cell.length_b   1.000
_cell.length_c   1.000
_cell.angle_alpha   90.00
_cell.angle_beta   90.00
_cell.angle_gamma   90.00
#
_symmetry.space_group_name_H-M   'P 1'
#
loop_
_entity.id
_entity.type
_entity.pdbx_description
1 polymer ?
#
loop_
_entity_poly.entity_id
_entity_poly.type
_entity_poly.pdbx_seq_one_letter_code
_entity_poly.pdbx_strand_id
1 'polypeptide(L)'
;MNQATKVRLSGEHFQKILRHAEAGYPNEACGLLAGVEQDGVRDIREVSLLTNVDASNEHFSMDPREQLAAIKDMRARGLRPLGNWHSHPETPSRPSAEDVRLAYDPGATYMILSLRSRIAPNLNAFRIREGRYEWEILELYD
;
A
#
# COMPACT_ATOMS: atom_id res chain seq x y z
N MET A 1 -2.66 -0.31 -23.04
CA MET A 1 -1.96 0.96 -22.97
C MET A 1 -1.62 1.32 -21.53
N ASN A 2 -0.39 1.67 -21.29
CA ASN A 2 0.11 1.85 -19.93
C ASN A 2 0.26 3.32 -19.60
N GLN A 3 -0.85 3.95 -19.29
CA GLN A 3 -0.78 5.32 -18.80
C GLN A 3 -0.35 5.31 -17.35
N ALA A 4 0.53 6.24 -17.00
CA ALA A 4 0.91 6.44 -15.61
C ALA A 4 -0.35 6.84 -14.85
N THR A 5 -0.62 6.14 -13.77
CA THR A 5 -1.75 6.44 -12.91
C THR A 5 -1.28 7.40 -11.83
N LYS A 6 -2.10 8.40 -11.57
CA LYS A 6 -1.87 9.30 -10.46
C LYS A 6 -2.67 8.79 -9.27
N VAL A 7 -2.03 8.73 -8.11
CA VAL A 7 -2.66 8.30 -6.86
C VAL A 7 -2.66 9.48 -5.91
N ARG A 8 -3.82 9.81 -5.36
CA ARG A 8 -3.97 10.89 -4.40
C ARG A 8 -4.21 10.32 -3.01
N LEU A 9 -3.41 10.74 -2.04
CA LEU A 9 -3.49 10.28 -0.67
C LEU A 9 -3.49 11.49 0.27
N SER A 10 -4.49 11.55 1.17
CA SER A 10 -4.54 12.63 2.14
C SER A 10 -3.47 12.48 3.21
N GLY A 11 -3.08 13.61 3.82
CA GLY A 11 -2.16 13.58 4.94
C GLY A 11 -2.69 12.76 6.11
N GLU A 12 -4.00 12.76 6.31
CA GLU A 12 -4.62 11.97 7.35
C GLU A 12 -4.41 10.46 7.10
N HIS A 13 -4.60 10.01 5.86
CA HIS A 13 -4.36 8.62 5.51
C HIS A 13 -2.88 8.27 5.57
N PHE A 14 -2.01 9.19 5.16
CA PHE A 14 -0.58 8.98 5.30
C PHE A 14 -0.19 8.76 6.76
N GLN A 15 -0.71 9.59 7.66
CA GLN A 15 -0.43 9.44 9.09
C GLN A 15 -0.95 8.12 9.64
N LYS A 16 -2.09 7.67 9.13
CA LYS A 16 -2.67 6.39 9.54
C LYS A 16 -1.72 5.23 9.18
N ILE A 17 -1.20 5.24 7.95
CA ILE A 17 -0.22 4.25 7.49
C ILE A 17 1.03 4.33 8.36
N LEU A 18 1.55 5.54 8.56
CA LEU A 18 2.80 5.75 9.30
C LEU A 18 2.70 5.24 10.75
N ARG A 19 1.62 5.59 11.43
CA ARG A 19 1.44 5.16 12.83
C ARG A 19 1.35 3.64 12.95
N HIS A 20 0.64 3.00 12.03
CA HIS A 20 0.53 1.53 12.05
C HIS A 20 1.88 0.88 11.79
N ALA A 21 2.63 1.43 10.83
CA ALA A 21 3.95 0.91 10.50
C ALA A 21 4.93 1.09 11.67
N GLU A 22 4.88 2.24 12.33
CA GLU A 22 5.75 2.49 13.48
C GLU A 22 5.38 1.62 14.67
N ALA A 23 4.10 1.38 14.87
CA ALA A 23 3.63 0.53 15.97
C ALA A 23 4.06 -0.93 15.78
N GLY A 24 4.19 -1.37 14.54
CA GLY A 24 4.61 -2.75 14.22
C GLY A 24 6.11 -2.93 14.09
N TYR A 25 6.87 -1.83 14.06
CA TYR A 25 8.33 -1.91 13.90
C TYR A 25 8.94 -2.83 14.96
N PRO A 26 9.87 -3.73 14.67
CA PRO A 26 10.65 -3.83 13.42
C PRO A 26 10.05 -4.78 12.35
N ASN A 27 8.81 -5.19 12.48
CA ASN A 27 8.16 -6.06 11.50
C ASN A 27 7.53 -5.22 10.39
N GLU A 28 7.35 -5.82 9.22
CA GLU A 28 6.59 -5.19 8.15
C GLU A 28 5.14 -5.05 8.57
N ALA A 29 4.55 -3.91 8.28
CA ALA A 29 3.13 -3.66 8.46
C ALA A 29 2.46 -3.71 7.10
N CYS A 30 1.14 -3.88 7.07
CA CYS A 30 0.40 -4.02 5.82
C CYS A 30 -1.04 -3.59 5.95
N GLY A 31 -1.68 -3.38 4.80
CA GLY A 31 -3.07 -3.04 4.73
C GLY A 31 -3.55 -2.91 3.29
N LEU A 32 -4.79 -2.48 3.13
CA LEU A 32 -5.43 -2.32 1.84
C LEU A 32 -5.72 -0.85 1.55
N LEU A 33 -5.87 -0.55 0.26
CA LEU A 33 -6.21 0.77 -0.24
C LEU A 33 -7.53 0.68 -0.98
N ALA A 34 -8.43 1.61 -0.72
CA ALA A 34 -9.71 1.67 -1.42
C ALA A 34 -10.06 3.12 -1.75
N GLY A 35 -10.87 3.29 -2.75
CA GLY A 35 -11.29 4.62 -3.14
C GLY A 35 -12.05 4.62 -4.44
N VAL A 36 -11.83 5.67 -5.21
CA VAL A 36 -12.52 5.91 -6.47
C VAL A 36 -11.49 6.17 -7.55
N GLU A 37 -11.68 5.61 -8.72
CA GLU A 37 -10.82 5.88 -9.86
C GLU A 37 -11.62 6.57 -10.95
N GLN A 38 -11.08 7.69 -11.45
CA GLN A 38 -11.72 8.45 -12.52
C GLN A 38 -10.65 9.19 -13.32
N ASP A 39 -10.70 9.05 -14.65
CA ASP A 39 -9.79 9.77 -15.56
C ASP A 39 -8.30 9.58 -15.24
N GLY A 40 -7.94 8.34 -14.90
CA GLY A 40 -6.54 8.00 -14.60
C GLY A 40 -6.06 8.41 -13.22
N VAL A 41 -6.97 8.92 -12.38
CA VAL A 41 -6.64 9.33 -11.01
C VAL A 41 -7.31 8.39 -10.02
N ARG A 42 -6.51 7.81 -9.14
CA ARG A 42 -6.99 7.00 -8.02
C ARG A 42 -7.01 7.86 -6.76
N ASP A 43 -8.20 8.16 -6.29
CA ASP A 43 -8.38 8.96 -5.08
C ASP A 43 -8.61 8.01 -3.91
N ILE A 44 -7.60 7.87 -3.06
CA ILE A 44 -7.68 6.96 -1.92
C ILE A 44 -8.57 7.56 -0.86
N ARG A 45 -9.62 6.83 -0.50
CA ARG A 45 -10.62 7.29 0.47
C ARG A 45 -10.67 6.43 1.72
N GLU A 46 -9.99 5.29 1.70
CA GLU A 46 -9.89 4.43 2.86
C GLU A 46 -8.58 3.67 2.84
N VAL A 47 -7.95 3.61 3.99
CA VAL A 47 -6.77 2.81 4.22
C VAL A 47 -7.11 1.85 5.35
N SER A 48 -7.07 0.54 5.09
CA SER A 48 -7.28 -0.41 6.15
C SER A 48 -5.95 -0.88 6.72
N LEU A 49 -5.96 -1.14 8.01
CA LEU A 49 -4.79 -1.55 8.76
C LEU A 49 -4.98 -3.02 9.13
N LEU A 50 -4.11 -3.87 8.59
CA LEU A 50 -4.25 -5.31 8.77
C LEU A 50 -3.08 -5.86 9.56
N THR A 51 -3.27 -7.08 10.09
CA THR A 51 -2.21 -7.77 10.82
C THR A 51 -1.32 -8.51 9.84
N ASN A 52 0.00 -8.38 10.02
CA ASN A 52 0.98 -9.22 9.34
C ASN A 52 1.11 -10.51 10.14
N VAL A 53 0.50 -11.59 9.67
CA VAL A 53 0.50 -12.86 10.39
C VAL A 53 1.87 -13.55 10.38
N ASP A 54 2.76 -13.13 9.48
CA ASP A 54 4.13 -13.69 9.43
C ASP A 54 5.02 -13.06 10.50
N ALA A 55 4.63 -11.89 11.03
CA ALA A 55 5.39 -11.17 12.05
C ALA A 55 6.88 -11.10 11.68
N SER A 56 7.17 -10.71 10.44
CA SER A 56 8.53 -10.70 9.88
C SER A 56 8.95 -9.29 9.51
N ASN A 57 10.26 -9.02 9.57
CA ASN A 57 10.83 -7.76 9.11
C ASN A 57 11.19 -7.78 7.62
N GLU A 58 10.96 -8.90 6.93
CA GLU A 58 11.34 -9.05 5.52
C GLU A 58 10.17 -9.37 4.59
N HIS A 59 9.05 -9.82 5.13
CA HIS A 59 7.88 -10.13 4.32
C HIS A 59 6.61 -10.03 5.16
N PHE A 60 5.48 -10.13 4.48
CA PHE A 60 4.19 -10.03 5.16
C PHE A 60 3.17 -10.94 4.50
N SER A 61 2.19 -11.34 5.29
CA SER A 61 0.97 -11.98 4.81
C SER A 61 -0.18 -11.37 5.58
N MET A 62 -1.21 -10.94 4.88
CA MET A 62 -2.39 -10.35 5.52
C MET A 62 -3.25 -11.43 6.14
N ASP A 63 -3.80 -11.15 7.32
CA ASP A 63 -4.77 -12.03 7.93
C ASP A 63 -5.98 -12.17 7.00
N PRO A 64 -6.32 -13.40 6.53
CA PRO A 64 -7.39 -13.56 5.55
C PRO A 64 -8.77 -13.11 6.04
N ARG A 65 -9.06 -13.24 7.32
CA ARG A 65 -10.34 -12.83 7.88
C ARG A 65 -10.46 -11.31 7.92
N GLU A 66 -9.40 -10.64 8.35
CA GLU A 66 -9.35 -9.18 8.35
C GLU A 66 -9.44 -8.64 6.93
N GLN A 67 -8.73 -9.27 6.00
CA GLN A 67 -8.74 -8.87 4.60
C GLN A 67 -10.14 -8.96 4.01
N LEU A 68 -10.83 -10.07 4.24
CA LEU A 68 -12.18 -10.26 3.73
C LEU A 68 -13.15 -9.24 4.34
N ALA A 69 -13.05 -9.01 5.65
CA ALA A 69 -13.91 -8.05 6.33
C ALA A 69 -13.69 -6.63 5.80
N ALA A 70 -12.43 -6.25 5.56
CA ALA A 70 -12.11 -4.94 5.00
C ALA A 70 -12.70 -4.76 3.61
N ILE A 71 -12.57 -5.78 2.75
CA ILE A 71 -13.10 -5.71 1.39
C ILE A 71 -14.63 -5.60 1.39
N LYS A 72 -15.31 -6.35 2.26
CA LYS A 72 -16.76 -6.26 2.39
C LYS A 72 -17.18 -4.87 2.84
N ASP A 73 -16.47 -4.31 3.82
CA ASP A 73 -16.79 -2.97 4.33
C ASP A 73 -16.60 -1.91 3.24
N MET A 74 -15.49 -1.98 2.50
CA MET A 74 -15.24 -1.06 1.39
C MET A 74 -16.37 -1.08 0.38
N ARG A 75 -16.76 -2.27 -0.04
CA ARG A 75 -17.82 -2.43 -1.04
C ARG A 75 -19.18 -1.95 -0.54
N ALA A 76 -19.48 -2.18 0.74
CA ALA A 76 -20.71 -1.70 1.34
C ALA A 76 -20.79 -0.18 1.35
N ARG A 77 -19.64 0.48 1.40
CA ARG A 77 -19.55 1.95 1.37
C ARG A 77 -19.36 2.52 -0.04
N GLY A 78 -19.51 1.67 -1.07
CA GLY A 78 -19.36 2.11 -2.46
C GLY A 78 -17.93 2.40 -2.87
N LEU A 79 -16.95 1.92 -2.12
CA LEU A 79 -15.54 2.10 -2.45
C LEU A 79 -15.03 0.88 -3.19
N ARG A 80 -14.08 1.11 -4.10
CA ARG A 80 -13.46 0.06 -4.89
C ARG A 80 -12.11 -0.28 -4.28
N PRO A 81 -11.79 -1.58 -4.09
CA PRO A 81 -10.42 -1.96 -3.72
C PRO A 81 -9.46 -1.56 -4.85
N LEU A 82 -8.43 -0.80 -4.52
CA LEU A 82 -7.50 -0.26 -5.51
C LEU A 82 -6.08 -0.82 -5.36
N GLY A 83 -5.76 -1.40 -4.23
CA GLY A 83 -4.44 -1.94 -4.02
C GLY A 83 -4.14 -2.22 -2.56
N ASN A 84 -2.86 -2.24 -2.25
CA ASN A 84 -2.41 -2.51 -0.90
C ASN A 84 -1.18 -1.68 -0.56
N TRP A 85 -0.82 -1.68 0.71
CA TRP A 85 0.38 -1.01 1.18
C TRP A 85 1.10 -1.91 2.18
N HIS A 86 2.41 -1.75 2.26
CA HIS A 86 3.21 -2.38 3.30
C HIS A 86 4.42 -1.51 3.61
N SER A 87 5.07 -1.80 4.72
CA SER A 87 6.26 -1.07 5.13
C SER A 87 7.51 -1.92 4.91
N HIS A 88 8.61 -1.21 4.61
CA HIS A 88 9.96 -1.77 4.62
C HIS A 88 10.67 -1.17 5.83
N PRO A 89 10.84 -1.93 6.92
CA PRO A 89 11.44 -1.34 8.14
C PRO A 89 12.87 -0.85 7.95
N GLU A 90 13.66 -1.55 7.13
CA GLU A 90 15.09 -1.26 7.01
C GLU A 90 15.59 -1.05 5.58
N THR A 91 14.70 -1.17 4.59
CA THR A 91 15.09 -1.06 3.18
C THR A 91 14.38 0.11 2.51
N PRO A 92 14.86 0.53 1.29
CA PRO A 92 14.25 1.66 0.60
C PRO A 92 12.81 1.43 0.19
N SER A 93 12.09 2.53 -0.10
CA SER A 93 10.72 2.48 -0.60
C SER A 93 10.71 2.14 -2.08
N ARG A 94 10.88 0.86 -2.37
CA ARG A 94 10.73 0.29 -3.71
C ARG A 94 10.47 -1.20 -3.57
N PRO A 95 9.81 -1.82 -4.54
CA PRO A 95 9.52 -3.26 -4.44
C PRO A 95 10.80 -4.08 -4.34
N SER A 96 10.80 -5.03 -3.40
CA SER A 96 11.86 -6.02 -3.30
C SER A 96 11.68 -7.07 -4.40
N ALA A 97 12.69 -7.93 -4.60
CA ALA A 97 12.54 -9.05 -5.54
C ALA A 97 11.37 -9.94 -5.15
N GLU A 98 11.16 -10.16 -3.85
CA GLU A 98 10.02 -10.93 -3.37
C GLU A 98 8.70 -10.21 -3.65
N ASP A 99 8.64 -8.91 -3.41
CA ASP A 99 7.43 -8.12 -3.71
C ASP A 99 7.03 -8.29 -5.18
N VAL A 100 8.01 -8.23 -6.07
CA VAL A 100 7.75 -8.38 -7.52
C VAL A 100 7.28 -9.79 -7.82
N ARG A 101 7.94 -10.80 -7.25
CA ARG A 101 7.59 -12.20 -7.50
C ARG A 101 6.18 -12.54 -7.02
N LEU A 102 5.76 -11.97 -5.88
CA LEU A 102 4.48 -12.28 -5.28
C LEU A 102 3.35 -11.39 -5.77
N ALA A 103 3.64 -10.37 -6.56
CA ALA A 103 2.62 -9.47 -7.10
C ALA A 103 1.91 -10.17 -8.26
N TYR A 104 0.63 -10.45 -8.07
CA TYR A 104 -0.16 -11.14 -9.08
C TYR A 104 -1.31 -10.28 -9.64
N ASP A 105 -1.46 -9.06 -9.16
CA ASP A 105 -2.51 -8.16 -9.63
C ASP A 105 -1.88 -6.97 -10.36
N PRO A 106 -1.83 -7.02 -11.71
CA PRO A 106 -1.22 -5.93 -12.47
C PRO A 106 -2.02 -4.63 -12.41
N GLY A 107 -3.28 -4.70 -11.98
CA GLY A 107 -4.13 -3.52 -11.86
C GLY A 107 -4.05 -2.82 -10.51
N ALA A 108 -3.35 -3.41 -9.54
CA ALA A 108 -3.31 -2.85 -8.20
C ALA A 108 -2.24 -1.77 -8.04
N THR A 109 -2.51 -0.80 -7.18
CA THR A 109 -1.51 0.12 -6.68
C THR A 109 -0.82 -0.53 -5.49
N TYR A 110 0.51 -0.53 -5.48
CA TYR A 110 1.31 -1.01 -4.36
C TYR A 110 2.00 0.19 -3.74
N MET A 111 1.68 0.52 -2.49
CA MET A 111 2.37 1.58 -1.75
C MET A 111 3.35 0.96 -0.78
N ILE A 112 4.54 1.52 -0.72
CA ILE A 112 5.60 1.03 0.16
C ILE A 112 6.13 2.18 1.00
N LEU A 113 6.00 2.04 2.32
CA LEU A 113 6.52 3.01 3.27
C LEU A 113 7.84 2.52 3.81
N SER A 114 8.92 3.26 3.55
CA SER A 114 10.22 2.94 4.12
C SER A 114 10.40 3.66 5.45
N LEU A 115 10.78 2.89 6.46
CA LEU A 115 11.20 3.42 7.76
C LEU A 115 12.72 3.35 7.93
N ARG A 116 13.45 3.16 6.81
CA ARG A 116 14.90 3.10 6.82
C ARG A 116 15.49 4.35 7.49
N SER A 117 14.93 5.52 7.19
CA SER A 117 15.18 6.72 7.98
C SER A 117 13.91 7.01 8.76
N ARG A 118 13.94 6.79 10.06
CA ARG A 118 12.75 7.00 10.89
C ARG A 118 12.43 8.48 11.08
N ILE A 119 13.42 9.34 10.83
CA ILE A 119 13.23 10.79 10.88
C ILE A 119 12.54 11.28 9.60
N ALA A 120 12.79 10.62 8.47
CA ALA A 120 12.25 10.99 7.18
C ALA A 120 11.62 9.77 6.48
N PRO A 121 10.46 9.30 6.96
CA PRO A 121 9.76 8.18 6.30
C PRO A 121 9.45 8.53 4.85
N ASN A 122 9.58 7.55 3.96
CA ASN A 122 9.42 7.75 2.53
C ASN A 122 8.35 6.81 1.98
N LEU A 123 7.32 7.37 1.36
CA LEU A 123 6.21 6.62 0.77
C LEU A 123 6.20 6.81 -0.74
N ASN A 124 6.13 5.71 -1.47
CA ASN A 124 5.99 5.72 -2.92
C ASN A 124 4.94 4.72 -3.37
N ALA A 125 4.42 4.93 -4.57
CA ALA A 125 3.40 4.08 -5.17
C ALA A 125 3.93 3.47 -6.45
N PHE A 126 3.51 2.23 -6.72
CA PHE A 126 4.03 1.43 -7.83
C PHE A 126 2.93 0.59 -8.47
N ARG A 127 3.11 0.27 -9.76
CA ARG A 127 2.44 -0.82 -10.43
C ARG A 127 3.46 -1.93 -10.62
N ILE A 128 3.06 -3.18 -10.42
CA ILE A 128 3.96 -4.32 -10.56
C ILE A 128 3.33 -5.32 -11.52
N ARG A 129 4.02 -5.60 -12.63
CA ARG A 129 3.53 -6.54 -13.63
C ARG A 129 4.68 -7.09 -14.48
N GLU A 130 4.50 -8.30 -14.96
CA GLU A 130 5.46 -8.95 -15.85
C GLU A 130 6.88 -8.96 -15.28
N GLY A 131 6.99 -9.18 -13.97
CA GLY A 131 8.29 -9.31 -13.31
C GLY A 131 9.02 -8.00 -13.10
N ARG A 132 8.34 -6.87 -13.22
CA ARG A 132 8.99 -5.56 -13.00
C ARG A 132 7.99 -4.56 -12.44
N TYR A 133 8.51 -3.43 -11.98
CA TYR A 133 7.66 -2.40 -11.42
C TYR A 133 7.87 -1.06 -12.13
N GLU A 134 6.84 -0.24 -12.06
CA GLU A 134 6.84 1.12 -12.57
C GLU A 134 6.35 2.04 -11.46
N TRP A 135 6.88 3.25 -11.42
CA TRP A 135 6.42 4.26 -10.47
C TRP A 135 5.06 4.78 -10.88
N GLU A 136 4.19 5.00 -9.89
CA GLU A 136 2.99 5.80 -10.08
C GLU A 136 3.25 7.18 -9.48
N ILE A 137 2.58 8.20 -10.03
CA ILE A 137 2.66 9.54 -9.45
C ILE A 137 1.87 9.54 -8.16
N LEU A 138 2.52 9.86 -7.05
CA LEU A 138 1.86 9.95 -5.75
C LEU A 138 1.75 11.40 -5.35
N GLU A 139 0.53 11.87 -5.17
CA GLU A 139 0.25 13.22 -4.70
C GLU A 139 -0.28 13.15 -3.28
N LEU A 140 0.47 13.75 -2.34
CA LEU A 140 0.00 13.90 -0.96
C LEU A 140 -0.64 15.27 -0.82
N TYR A 141 -1.80 15.32 -0.16
CA TYR A 141 -2.53 16.58 0.01
C TYR A 141 -3.14 16.65 1.42
N ASP A 142 -3.53 17.82 1.83
CA ASP A 142 -4.12 18.04 3.15
C ASP A 142 -5.59 17.62 3.23
#